data_21e110b150f9ad0f886dd04ebb00bcda
#
_entry.id   21e110b150f9ad0f886dd04ebb00bcda
#
_cell.length_a   1.000
_cell.length_b   1.000
_cell.length_c   1.000
_cell.angle_alpha   90.00
_cell.angle_beta   90.00
_cell.angle_gamma   90.00
#
_symmetry.space_group_name_H-M   'P 1'
#
loop_
_entity.id
_entity.type
_entity.pdbx_description
1 polymer ?
#
loop_
_entity_poly.entity_id
_entity_poly.type
_entity_poly.pdbx_seq_one_letter_code
_entity_poly.pdbx_strand_id
1 'polypeptide(L)'
;MLTRSFFARAPLAPGRFAALPVGAVSARGAMRDRLLALRGGLLSRCASLFPESGEQSVWFGGALGGGMHAPNVLEAMLLTAAELGDEE
;
A
#
# COMPACT_ATOMS: atom_id res chain seq x y z
N MET A 1 -7.97 11.18 -7.89
CA MET A 1 -8.10 11.26 -6.42
C MET A 1 -9.54 10.94 -6.00
N LEU A 2 -9.68 10.08 -5.02
CA LEU A 2 -11.00 9.77 -4.47
C LEU A 2 -11.44 10.88 -3.53
N THR A 3 -12.67 11.37 -3.72
CA THR A 3 -13.23 12.45 -2.90
C THR A 3 -14.27 11.97 -1.91
N ARG A 4 -14.53 10.65 -1.87
CA ARG A 4 -15.56 10.07 -1.00
C ARG A 4 -14.96 9.64 0.32
N SER A 5 -15.61 10.01 1.41
CA SER A 5 -15.36 9.42 2.72
C SER A 5 -15.98 8.02 2.76
N PHE A 6 -15.34 7.13 3.51
CA PHE A 6 -15.81 5.76 3.63
C PHE A 6 -16.50 5.57 4.98
N PHE A 7 -17.76 5.25 4.92
CA PHE A 7 -18.57 4.89 6.09
C PHE A 7 -18.87 3.40 6.06
N ALA A 8 -19.17 2.85 7.21
CA ALA A 8 -19.65 1.49 7.30
C ALA A 8 -20.94 1.36 6.50
N ARG A 9 -21.08 0.23 5.78
CA ARG A 9 -22.29 -0.05 5.02
C ARG A 9 -23.33 -0.74 5.90
N ALA A 10 -24.60 -0.49 5.60
CA ALA A 10 -25.67 -1.23 6.24
C ALA A 10 -25.45 -2.75 6.07
N PRO A 11 -25.76 -3.58 7.07
CA PRO A 11 -26.46 -3.24 8.31
C PRO A 11 -25.59 -2.68 9.45
N LEU A 12 -24.32 -2.44 9.20
CA LEU A 12 -23.43 -1.88 10.19
C LEU A 12 -23.78 -0.41 10.44
N ALA A 13 -23.86 -0.04 11.71
CA ALA A 13 -24.07 1.35 12.07
C ALA A 13 -22.81 2.17 11.70
N PRO A 14 -22.96 3.38 11.16
CA PRO A 14 -21.82 4.23 10.90
C PRO A 14 -21.12 4.60 12.21
N GLY A 15 -19.80 4.58 12.20
CA GLY A 15 -18.99 5.01 13.32
C GLY A 15 -19.02 6.53 13.46
N ARG A 16 -18.44 7.00 14.57
CA ARG A 16 -18.31 8.44 14.84
C ARG A 16 -17.36 9.12 13.85
N PHE A 17 -16.38 8.36 13.36
CA PHE A 17 -15.38 8.83 12.41
C PHE A 17 -15.44 7.98 11.15
N ALA A 18 -15.13 8.61 10.04
CA ALA A 18 -14.99 7.93 8.76
C ALA A 18 -13.54 8.04 8.29
N ALA A 19 -13.06 7.04 7.57
CA ALA A 19 -11.75 7.11 6.94
C ALA A 19 -11.75 8.19 5.85
N LEU A 20 -10.68 8.95 5.77
CA LEU A 20 -10.49 9.88 4.67
C LEU A 20 -10.28 9.11 3.36
N PRO A 21 -10.70 9.67 2.22
CA PRO A 21 -10.40 9.04 0.95
C PRO A 21 -8.90 9.01 0.69
N VAL A 22 -8.46 8.01 -0.05
CA VAL A 22 -7.08 7.85 -0.45
C VAL A 22 -6.63 9.10 -1.22
N GLY A 23 -5.49 9.66 -0.83
CA GLY A 23 -4.95 10.88 -1.44
C GLY A 23 -5.45 12.18 -0.83
N ALA A 24 -6.34 12.12 0.18
CA ALA A 24 -6.83 13.34 0.88
C ALA A 24 -5.73 14.01 1.71
N VAL A 25 -4.77 13.23 2.18
CA VAL A 25 -3.62 13.73 2.95
C VAL A 25 -2.36 13.30 2.22
N SER A 26 -1.42 14.22 2.06
CA SER A 26 -0.15 13.92 1.42
C SER A 26 1.01 14.38 2.29
N ALA A 27 2.11 13.65 2.22
CA ALA A 27 3.32 13.97 2.96
C ALA A 27 4.08 15.12 2.30
N ARG A 28 4.74 15.94 3.12
CA ARG A 28 5.61 17.02 2.68
C ARG A 28 6.91 17.01 3.47
N GLY A 29 7.93 17.70 2.95
CA GLY A 29 9.21 17.87 3.63
C GLY A 29 9.89 16.53 3.89
N ALA A 30 10.44 16.36 5.09
CA ALA A 30 11.21 15.18 5.46
C ALA A 30 10.42 13.87 5.31
N MET A 31 9.12 13.87 5.59
CA MET A 31 8.29 12.69 5.41
C MET A 31 8.18 12.31 3.93
N ARG A 32 8.00 13.29 3.06
CA ARG A 32 7.99 13.03 1.62
C ARG A 32 9.33 12.51 1.13
N ASP A 33 10.42 13.07 1.62
CA ASP A 33 11.78 12.65 1.26
C ASP A 33 12.00 11.17 1.64
N ARG A 34 11.52 10.76 2.80
CA ARG A 34 11.59 9.36 3.23
C ARG A 34 10.75 8.43 2.35
N LEU A 35 9.56 8.86 1.96
CA LEU A 35 8.71 8.08 1.06
C LEU A 35 9.35 7.94 -0.33
N LEU A 36 9.96 9.01 -0.84
CA LEU A 36 10.68 8.96 -2.11
C LEU A 36 11.87 8.01 -2.05
N ALA A 37 12.62 8.03 -0.96
CA ALA A 37 13.73 7.12 -0.74
C ALA A 37 13.25 5.66 -0.66
N LEU A 38 12.14 5.41 0.02
CA LEU A 38 11.54 4.09 0.12
C LEU A 38 11.06 3.59 -1.24
N ARG A 39 10.40 4.44 -2.02
CA ARG A 39 9.94 4.13 -3.37
C ARG A 39 11.11 3.77 -4.29
N GLY A 40 12.16 4.58 -4.31
CA GLY A 40 13.34 4.36 -5.14
C GLY A 40 14.26 3.24 -4.65
N GLY A 41 14.11 2.80 -3.39
CA GLY A 41 14.95 1.82 -2.75
C GLY A 41 14.28 0.46 -2.58
N LEU A 42 13.98 0.11 -1.32
CA LEU A 42 13.52 -1.22 -0.95
C LEU A 42 12.21 -1.63 -1.66
N LEU A 43 11.22 -0.75 -1.71
CA LEU A 43 9.92 -1.12 -2.30
C LEU A 43 10.02 -1.46 -3.78
N SER A 44 10.80 -0.70 -4.55
CA SER A 44 10.96 -0.98 -5.98
C SER A 44 11.73 -2.26 -6.26
N ARG A 45 12.47 -2.76 -5.28
CA ARG A 45 13.30 -3.96 -5.40
C ARG A 45 12.77 -5.14 -4.60
N CYS A 46 11.65 -4.97 -3.95
CA CYS A 46 11.17 -5.97 -2.99
C CYS A 46 10.98 -7.34 -3.64
N ALA A 47 10.39 -7.39 -4.81
CA ALA A 47 10.15 -8.65 -5.52
C ALA A 47 11.45 -9.36 -5.92
N SER A 48 12.52 -8.62 -6.23
CA SER A 48 13.80 -9.22 -6.58
C SER A 48 14.64 -9.63 -5.38
N LEU A 49 14.57 -8.85 -4.29
CA LEU A 49 15.29 -9.15 -3.06
C LEU A 49 14.61 -10.25 -2.23
N PHE A 50 13.31 -10.30 -2.29
CA PHE A 50 12.48 -11.26 -1.56
C PHE A 50 11.50 -11.92 -2.52
N PRO A 51 11.93 -12.96 -3.23
CA PRO A 51 11.10 -13.61 -4.25
C PRO A 51 9.76 -14.13 -3.71
N GLU A 52 9.71 -14.47 -2.42
CA GLU A 52 8.49 -14.89 -1.74
C GLU A 52 7.41 -13.79 -1.66
N SER A 53 7.80 -12.54 -1.92
CA SER A 53 6.86 -11.41 -1.98
C SER A 53 6.35 -11.13 -3.40
N GLY A 54 6.89 -11.82 -4.40
CA GLY A 54 6.56 -11.62 -5.81
C GLY A 54 6.13 -12.90 -6.50
N GLU A 55 6.68 -13.14 -7.66
CA GLU A 55 6.30 -14.27 -8.51
C GLU A 55 6.46 -15.64 -7.86
N GLN A 56 7.41 -15.79 -6.94
CA GLN A 56 7.64 -17.04 -6.22
C GLN A 56 6.69 -17.22 -5.03
N SER A 57 5.86 -16.25 -4.73
CA SER A 57 4.88 -16.32 -3.67
C SER A 57 3.80 -17.35 -4.00
N VAL A 58 3.29 -18.04 -2.98
CA VAL A 58 2.13 -18.93 -3.13
C VAL A 58 0.89 -18.21 -3.66
N TRP A 59 0.79 -16.89 -3.47
CA TRP A 59 -0.32 -16.08 -3.99
C TRP A 59 -0.31 -15.99 -5.52
N PHE A 60 0.86 -16.14 -6.13
CA PHE A 60 1.02 -16.13 -7.59
C PHE A 60 1.32 -17.52 -8.15
N GLY A 61 1.04 -18.56 -7.38
CA GLY A 61 1.29 -19.95 -7.82
C GLY A 61 2.73 -20.41 -7.65
N GLY A 62 3.56 -19.62 -6.96
CA GLY A 62 4.93 -20.02 -6.67
C GLY A 62 5.01 -21.02 -5.52
N ALA A 63 6.21 -21.53 -5.27
CA ALA A 63 6.48 -22.55 -4.27
C ALA A 63 7.02 -21.99 -2.95
N LEU A 64 7.45 -20.75 -2.92
CA LEU A 64 7.97 -20.12 -1.71
C LEU A 64 6.83 -19.61 -0.85
N GLY A 65 7.08 -19.47 0.43
CA GLY A 65 6.14 -18.93 1.40
C GLY A 65 5.58 -17.57 1.00
N GLY A 66 5.24 -16.73 1.95
CA GLY A 66 4.78 -15.38 1.65
C GLY A 66 3.27 -15.19 1.79
N GLY A 67 2.60 -16.11 2.47
CA GLY A 67 1.18 -15.97 2.77
C GLY A 67 0.85 -14.65 3.48
N MET A 68 1.79 -14.12 4.26
CA MET A 68 1.67 -12.81 4.91
C MET A 68 2.48 -11.74 4.19
N HIS A 69 3.62 -12.09 3.61
CA HIS A 69 4.58 -11.12 3.06
C HIS A 69 4.04 -10.43 1.79
N ALA A 70 3.50 -11.19 0.85
CA ALA A 70 3.02 -10.61 -0.40
C ALA A 70 1.89 -9.59 -0.21
N PRO A 71 0.83 -9.86 0.57
CA PRO A 71 -0.19 -8.85 0.86
C PRO A 71 0.36 -7.62 1.58
N ASN A 72 1.26 -7.81 2.54
CA ASN A 72 1.84 -6.68 3.29
C ASN A 72 2.71 -5.80 2.40
N VAL A 73 3.50 -6.39 1.52
CA VAL A 73 4.31 -5.66 0.55
C VAL A 73 3.41 -4.89 -0.43
N LEU A 74 2.37 -5.53 -0.93
CA LEU A 74 1.42 -4.88 -1.82
C LEU A 74 0.75 -3.69 -1.15
N GLU A 75 0.32 -3.84 0.10
CA GLU A 75 -0.27 -2.75 0.88
C GLU A 75 0.72 -1.58 1.02
N ALA A 76 1.97 -1.85 1.38
CA ALA A 76 2.99 -0.83 1.51
C ALA A 76 3.23 -0.09 0.18
N MET A 77 3.26 -0.81 -0.93
CA MET A 77 3.44 -0.22 -2.26
C MET A 77 2.26 0.67 -2.63
N LEU A 78 1.04 0.20 -2.41
CA LEU A 78 -0.17 0.96 -2.72
C LEU A 78 -0.29 2.21 -1.87
N LEU A 79 -0.03 2.12 -0.57
CA LEU A 79 -0.10 3.28 0.33
C LEU A 79 0.99 4.30 0.00
N THR A 80 2.20 3.85 -0.31
CA THR A 80 3.29 4.75 -0.69
C THR A 80 2.97 5.45 -2.01
N ALA A 81 2.47 4.74 -2.99
CA ALA A 81 2.07 5.31 -4.27
C ALA A 81 0.95 6.35 -4.09
N ALA A 82 -0.03 6.04 -3.25
CA ALA A 82 -1.14 6.95 -2.97
C ALA A 82 -0.66 8.24 -2.31
N GLU A 83 0.25 8.14 -1.34
CA GLU A 83 0.81 9.30 -0.64
C GLU A 83 1.68 10.18 -1.55
N LEU A 84 2.35 9.59 -2.52
CA LEU A 84 3.18 10.30 -3.48
C LEU A 84 2.42 10.74 -4.73
N GLY A 85 1.18 10.29 -4.89
CA GLY A 85 0.36 10.60 -6.06
C GLY A 85 0.78 9.82 -7.31
N ASP A 86 1.47 8.69 -7.14
CA ASP A 86 1.87 7.84 -8.25
C ASP A 86 0.65 7.09 -8.81
N GLU A 87 0.59 6.95 -10.13
CA GLU A 87 -0.52 6.25 -10.80
C GLU A 87 -0.18 4.80 -11.14
N GLU A 88 1.10 4.42 -11.06
CA GLU A 88 1.59 3.08 -11.38
C GLU A 88 2.09 2.31 -10.16
#